data_0da66f45b3a76b3abdb589b95936b7a7
#
_entry.id   0da66f45b3a76b3abdb589b95936b7a7
#
_cell.length_a   1.000
_cell.length_b   1.000
_cell.length_c   1.000
_cell.angle_alpha   90.00
_cell.angle_beta   90.00
_cell.angle_gamma   90.00
#
_symmetry.space_group_name_H-M   'P 1'
#
loop_
_entity.id
_entity.type
_entity.pdbx_description
1 polymer ?
#
loop_
_entity_poly.entity_id
_entity_poly.type
_entity_poly.pdbx_seq_one_letter_code
_entity_poly.pdbx_strand_id
1 'polypeptide(L)'
;MKAAKAGRLKAAGWKVGSAKDFLRLSDQEAALVEVKLCLMDALRQTRRKRGISQMELAKRMRSSQSRIAKIEAGDPSVSLDLILRALVASGASRREIQETLTAGYPG
;
A
#
# COMPACT_ATOMS: atom_id res chain seq x y z
N MET A 1 -10.85 13.83 0.85
CA MET A 1 -10.71 12.57 1.58
C MET A 1 -9.34 12.43 2.18
N LYS A 2 -9.26 11.98 3.38
CA LYS A 2 -7.99 11.82 4.06
C LYS A 2 -7.33 10.50 3.67
N ALA A 3 -6.02 10.51 3.58
CA ALA A 3 -5.25 9.32 3.24
C ALA A 3 -5.49 8.18 4.24
N ALA A 4 -5.49 8.50 5.54
CA ALA A 4 -5.75 7.51 6.56
C ALA A 4 -7.15 6.93 6.42
N LYS A 5 -8.10 7.73 5.95
CA LYS A 5 -9.45 7.26 5.72
C LYS A 5 -9.51 6.27 4.57
N ALA A 6 -8.69 6.46 3.54
CA ALA A 6 -8.64 5.50 2.43
C ALA A 6 -8.20 4.13 2.92
N GLY A 7 -7.20 4.06 3.81
CA GLY A 7 -6.77 2.80 4.39
C GLY A 7 -7.85 2.17 5.25
N ARG A 8 -8.56 2.98 6.01
CA ARG A 8 -9.67 2.47 6.83
C ARG A 8 -10.84 1.97 5.98
N LEU A 9 -11.13 2.67 4.88
CA LEU A 9 -12.18 2.24 3.97
C LEU A 9 -11.88 0.86 3.40
N LYS A 10 -10.64 0.63 3.04
CA LYS A 10 -10.21 -0.69 2.59
C LYS A 10 -10.43 -1.72 3.67
N ALA A 11 -10.00 -1.43 4.89
CA ALA A 11 -10.15 -2.35 6.01
C ALA A 11 -11.62 -2.65 6.31
N ALA A 12 -12.51 -1.71 6.04
CA ALA A 12 -13.94 -1.87 6.23
C ALA A 12 -14.63 -2.52 5.03
N GLY A 13 -13.87 -2.95 4.01
CA GLY A 13 -14.44 -3.63 2.87
C GLY A 13 -14.81 -2.73 1.69
N TRP A 14 -14.33 -1.51 1.69
CA TRP A 14 -14.59 -0.62 0.56
C TRP A 14 -13.86 -1.10 -0.69
N LYS A 15 -14.52 -0.96 -1.82
CA LYS A 15 -13.95 -1.28 -3.12
C LYS A 15 -13.42 -0.02 -3.78
N VAL A 16 -12.45 -0.21 -4.68
CA VAL A 16 -11.85 0.91 -5.39
C VAL A 16 -12.89 1.70 -6.18
N GLY A 17 -13.87 1.02 -6.77
CA GLY A 17 -14.95 1.69 -7.48
C GLY A 17 -15.72 2.66 -6.59
N SER A 18 -15.98 2.27 -5.33
CA SER A 18 -16.63 3.16 -4.36
C SER A 18 -15.73 4.34 -4.01
N ALA A 19 -14.42 4.08 -3.86
CA ALA A 19 -13.48 5.15 -3.60
C ALA A 19 -13.41 6.13 -4.76
N LYS A 20 -13.50 5.63 -5.99
CA LYS A 20 -13.52 6.47 -7.18
C LYS A 20 -14.67 7.47 -7.11
N ASP A 21 -15.87 7.00 -6.82
CA ASP A 21 -17.04 7.86 -6.74
C ASP A 21 -16.90 8.88 -5.61
N PHE A 22 -16.44 8.42 -4.47
CA PHE A 22 -16.30 9.26 -3.29
C PHE A 22 -15.24 10.35 -3.48
N LEU A 23 -14.11 10.00 -4.10
CA LEU A 23 -12.99 10.90 -4.32
C LEU A 23 -13.08 11.64 -5.65
N ARG A 24 -14.05 11.31 -6.48
CA ARG A 24 -14.21 11.87 -7.81
C ARG A 24 -12.96 11.67 -8.68
N LEU A 25 -12.42 10.47 -8.61
CA LEU A 25 -11.23 10.11 -9.39
C LEU A 25 -11.62 9.75 -10.82
N SER A 26 -10.70 9.99 -11.75
CA SER A 26 -10.84 9.45 -13.11
C SER A 26 -10.63 7.94 -13.06
N ASP A 27 -10.95 7.24 -14.16
CA ASP A 27 -10.74 5.79 -14.24
C ASP A 27 -9.27 5.44 -14.05
N GLN A 28 -8.38 6.24 -14.60
CA GLN A 28 -6.96 6.01 -14.50
C GLN A 28 -6.46 6.21 -13.08
N GLU A 29 -6.95 7.26 -12.41
CA GLU A 29 -6.59 7.51 -11.02
C GLU A 29 -7.10 6.40 -10.11
N ALA A 30 -8.33 5.94 -10.37
CA ALA A 30 -8.91 4.85 -9.59
C ALA A 30 -8.09 3.57 -9.75
N ALA A 31 -7.66 3.26 -10.97
CA ALA A 31 -6.83 2.09 -11.22
C ALA A 31 -5.48 2.19 -10.49
N LEU A 32 -4.88 3.38 -10.49
CA LEU A 32 -3.63 3.60 -9.79
C LEU A 32 -3.80 3.45 -8.28
N VAL A 33 -4.88 3.99 -7.73
CA VAL A 33 -5.18 3.84 -6.30
C VAL A 33 -5.33 2.36 -5.95
N GLU A 34 -6.00 1.59 -6.81
CA GLU A 34 -6.17 0.17 -6.59
C GLU A 34 -4.82 -0.55 -6.51
N VAL A 35 -3.94 -0.27 -7.45
CA VAL A 35 -2.60 -0.86 -7.45
C VAL A 35 -1.83 -0.49 -6.19
N LYS A 36 -1.87 0.78 -5.82
CA LYS A 36 -1.18 1.25 -4.62
C LYS A 36 -1.69 0.56 -3.36
N LEU A 37 -3.01 0.48 -3.20
CA LEU A 37 -3.60 -0.13 -2.01
C LEU A 37 -3.24 -1.62 -1.92
N CYS A 38 -3.24 -2.29 -3.06
CA CYS A 38 -2.86 -3.69 -3.13
C CYS A 38 -1.42 -3.89 -2.64
N LEU A 39 -0.51 -3.07 -3.15
CA LEU A 39 0.91 -3.17 -2.79
C LEU A 39 1.17 -2.72 -1.36
N MET A 40 0.46 -1.71 -0.87
CA MET A 40 0.58 -1.27 0.52
C MET A 40 0.15 -2.35 1.49
N ASP A 41 -0.92 -3.07 1.17
CA ASP A 41 -1.38 -4.18 1.98
C ASP A 41 -0.36 -5.31 1.98
N ALA A 42 0.20 -5.62 0.82
CA ALA A 42 1.24 -6.63 0.69
C ALA A 42 2.47 -6.26 1.51
N LEU A 43 2.81 -4.98 1.54
CA LEU A 43 3.94 -4.50 2.35
C LEU A 43 3.73 -4.81 3.83
N ARG A 44 2.56 -4.47 4.33
CA ARG A 44 2.25 -4.71 5.74
C ARG A 44 2.32 -6.21 6.06
N GLN A 45 1.74 -7.03 5.21
CA GLN A 45 1.75 -8.47 5.40
C GLN A 45 3.16 -9.04 5.33
N THR A 46 3.94 -8.64 4.35
CA THR A 46 5.31 -9.10 4.19
C THR A 46 6.15 -8.72 5.40
N ARG A 47 6.03 -7.47 5.83
CA ARG A 47 6.78 -6.98 6.99
C ARG A 47 6.46 -7.80 8.23
N ARG A 48 5.17 -8.01 8.51
CA ARG A 48 4.73 -8.77 9.68
C ARG A 48 5.17 -10.23 9.61
N LYS A 49 5.03 -10.82 8.44
CA LYS A 49 5.42 -12.21 8.23
C LYS A 49 6.91 -12.42 8.49
N ARG A 50 7.73 -11.44 8.17
CA ARG A 50 9.17 -11.52 8.37
C ARG A 50 9.62 -10.99 9.72
N GLY A 51 8.69 -10.56 10.56
CA GLY A 51 9.00 -10.08 11.90
C GLY A 51 9.75 -8.77 11.94
N ILE A 52 9.61 -7.94 10.91
CA ILE A 52 10.28 -6.65 10.80
C ILE A 52 9.35 -5.56 11.33
N SER A 53 9.86 -4.73 12.27
CA SER A 53 9.07 -3.60 12.76
C SER A 53 9.06 -2.47 11.74
N GLN A 54 8.10 -1.54 11.90
CA GLN A 54 8.07 -0.35 11.05
C GLN A 54 9.37 0.45 11.20
N MET A 55 9.90 0.51 12.41
CA MET A 55 11.13 1.23 12.67
C MET A 55 12.32 0.57 11.97
N GLU A 56 12.38 -0.75 12.00
CA GLU A 56 13.45 -1.47 11.31
C GLU A 56 13.38 -1.25 9.80
N LEU A 57 12.18 -1.31 9.25
CA LEU A 57 12.00 -1.05 7.82
C LEU A 57 12.42 0.38 7.47
N ALA A 58 12.05 1.34 8.32
CA ALA A 58 12.43 2.73 8.12
C ALA A 58 13.95 2.87 8.09
N LYS A 59 14.67 2.18 8.98
CA LYS A 59 16.12 2.21 8.97
C LYS A 59 16.70 1.67 7.67
N ARG A 60 16.17 0.57 7.19
CA ARG A 60 16.62 -0.02 5.93
C ARG A 60 16.44 0.92 4.75
N MET A 61 15.41 1.74 4.81
CA MET A 61 15.10 2.69 3.75
C MET A 61 15.68 4.07 3.98
N ARG A 62 16.38 4.28 5.08
CA ARG A 62 16.85 5.59 5.51
C ARG A 62 15.71 6.59 5.54
N SER A 63 14.60 6.16 6.15
CA SER A 63 13.38 6.93 6.23
C SER A 63 12.91 6.99 7.67
N SER A 64 11.69 7.45 7.89
CA SER A 64 11.12 7.57 9.23
C SER A 64 10.02 6.54 9.44
N GLN A 65 9.80 6.17 10.70
CA GLN A 65 8.71 5.26 11.04
C GLN A 65 7.36 5.85 10.62
N SER A 66 7.18 7.17 10.79
CA SER A 66 5.92 7.79 10.43
C SER A 66 5.64 7.68 8.93
N ARG A 67 6.69 7.70 8.10
CA ARG A 67 6.51 7.51 6.67
C ARG A 67 6.09 6.09 6.36
N ILE A 68 6.68 5.10 7.03
CA ILE A 68 6.29 3.70 6.85
C ILE A 68 4.84 3.50 7.30
N ALA A 69 4.47 4.08 8.44
CA ALA A 69 3.11 3.99 8.94
C ALA A 69 2.11 4.59 7.94
N LYS A 70 2.50 5.68 7.29
CA LYS A 70 1.66 6.32 6.28
C LYS A 70 1.43 5.42 5.07
N ILE A 71 2.47 4.75 4.62
CA ILE A 71 2.36 3.79 3.53
C ILE A 71 1.40 2.67 3.92
N GLU A 72 1.58 2.10 5.09
CA GLU A 72 0.76 0.98 5.55
C GLU A 72 -0.68 1.38 5.86
N ALA A 73 -0.90 2.65 6.11
CA ALA A 73 -2.25 3.17 6.34
C ALA A 73 -3.03 3.38 5.03
N GLY A 74 -2.38 3.21 3.89
CA GLY A 74 -3.06 3.34 2.60
C GLY A 74 -3.17 4.76 2.11
N ASP A 75 -2.22 5.62 2.46
CA ASP A 75 -2.22 7.02 2.01
C ASP A 75 -2.01 7.09 0.50
N PRO A 76 -3.03 7.50 -0.29
CA PRO A 76 -2.92 7.50 -1.74
C PRO A 76 -1.94 8.54 -2.28
N SER A 77 -1.48 9.48 -1.44
CA SER A 77 -0.48 10.47 -1.86
C SER A 77 0.93 9.88 -1.92
N VAL A 78 1.14 8.71 -1.34
CA VAL A 78 2.43 8.02 -1.38
C VAL A 78 2.69 7.55 -2.80
N SER A 79 3.91 7.78 -3.31
CA SER A 79 4.25 7.39 -4.68
C SER A 79 4.37 5.88 -4.81
N LEU A 80 4.05 5.38 -5.99
CA LEU A 80 4.22 3.96 -6.29
C LEU A 80 5.67 3.54 -6.12
N ASP A 81 6.59 4.38 -6.53
CA ASP A 81 8.02 4.12 -6.40
C ASP A 81 8.40 3.85 -4.94
N LEU A 82 7.89 4.68 -4.03
CA LEU A 82 8.20 4.52 -2.61
C LEU A 82 7.62 3.22 -2.07
N ILE A 83 6.42 2.86 -2.50
CA ILE A 83 5.79 1.60 -2.07
C ILE A 83 6.63 0.41 -2.52
N LEU A 84 7.07 0.42 -3.78
CA LEU A 84 7.89 -0.67 -4.30
C LEU A 84 9.24 -0.76 -3.60
N ARG A 85 9.85 0.39 -3.31
CA ARG A 85 11.10 0.40 -2.54
C ARG A 85 10.91 -0.21 -1.17
N ALA A 86 9.80 0.11 -0.52
CA ALA A 86 9.50 -0.44 0.80
C ALA A 86 9.31 -1.95 0.74
N LEU A 87 8.62 -2.44 -0.28
CA LEU A 87 8.44 -3.88 -0.46
C LEU A 87 9.77 -4.59 -0.62
N VAL A 88 10.65 -4.07 -1.48
CA VAL A 88 11.97 -4.66 -1.68
C VAL A 88 12.77 -4.62 -0.38
N ALA A 89 12.72 -3.49 0.33
CA ALA A 89 13.45 -3.35 1.60
C ALA A 89 12.92 -4.30 2.67
N SER A 90 11.64 -4.66 2.61
CA SER A 90 11.05 -5.62 3.55
C SER A 90 11.38 -7.06 3.20
N GLY A 91 12.01 -7.29 2.05
CA GLY A 91 12.41 -8.62 1.63
C GLY A 91 11.52 -9.28 0.59
N ALA A 92 10.55 -8.55 0.05
CA ALA A 92 9.69 -9.10 -0.98
C ALA A 92 10.49 -9.29 -2.28
N SER A 93 10.35 -10.45 -2.90
CA SER A 93 10.97 -10.72 -4.17
C SER A 93 10.13 -10.15 -5.30
N ARG A 94 10.76 -10.03 -6.49
CA ARG A 94 10.02 -9.59 -7.66
C ARG A 94 8.85 -10.52 -7.94
N ARG A 95 9.04 -11.83 -7.74
CA ARG A 95 7.97 -12.81 -7.94
C ARG A 95 6.81 -12.56 -6.98
N GLU A 96 7.10 -12.30 -5.72
CA GLU A 96 6.06 -12.01 -4.74
C GLU A 96 5.27 -10.76 -5.11
N ILE A 97 5.95 -9.73 -5.60
CA ILE A 97 5.29 -8.52 -6.06
C ILE A 97 4.39 -8.82 -7.27
N GLN A 98 4.89 -9.60 -8.21
CA GLN A 98 4.10 -9.99 -9.38
C GLN A 98 2.87 -10.81 -8.97
N GLU A 99 3.03 -11.74 -8.05
CA GLU A 99 1.91 -12.54 -7.55
C GLU A 99 0.86 -11.67 -6.89
N THR A 100 1.29 -10.68 -6.13
CA THR A 100 0.38 -9.74 -5.50
C THR A 100 -0.47 -9.02 -6.55
N LEU A 101 0.18 -8.54 -7.59
CA LEU A 101 -0.53 -7.83 -8.66
C LEU A 101 -1.46 -8.74 -9.45
N THR A 102 -1.05 -9.99 -9.65
CA THR A 102 -1.87 -10.97 -10.37
C THR A 102 -3.09 -11.38 -9.57
N ALA A 103 -2.94 -11.58 -8.27
CA ALA A 103 -4.05 -11.93 -7.39
C ALA A 103 -5.08 -10.82 -7.35
N GLY A 104 -4.63 -9.59 -7.54
CA GLY A 104 -5.51 -8.44 -7.55
C GLY A 104 -5.95 -8.05 -6.17
N TYR A 105 -6.86 -7.12 -6.14
CA TYR A 105 -7.42 -6.57 -4.93
C TYR A 105 -8.73 -7.28 -4.64
N PRO A 106 -8.88 -7.86 -3.46
CA PRO A 106 -10.14 -8.54 -3.15
C PRO A 106 -11.26 -7.51 -3.14
N GLY A 107 -12.31 -7.80 -3.86
CA GLY A 107 -13.38 -6.83 -3.90
C GLY A 107 -14.39 -7.08 -4.92
#